data_ff4a0bf7eb55fc2b8af95a6e815b9f33
#
_entry.id   ff4a0bf7eb55fc2b8af95a6e815b9f33
#
_cell.length_a   1.000
_cell.length_b   1.000
_cell.length_c   1.000
_cell.angle_alpha   90.00
_cell.angle_beta   90.00
_cell.angle_gamma   90.00
#
_symmetry.space_group_name_H-M   'P 1'
#
loop_
_entity.id
_entity.type
_entity.pdbx_description
1 polymer ?
#
loop_
_entity_poly.entity_id
_entity_poly.type
_entity_poly.pdbx_seq_one_letter_code
_entity_poly.pdbx_strand_id
1 'polypeptide(L)'
;ALNLEFIHEKIELNNFWKMIPPKLTPVKDFVFKNDISKKFNVVISCGRKSVVPSIFLKKKFGSKIMNIHIQDPKVSLNNFDYVVAPEHDGLEGINVLKSKGAIHYLTEAELLENTNYLKPRIKKKKVIVFIAGGPNKYYDFNDEIIEKIFIQTKKNFINQGYQLIFIPSMRTPRETVDKAQNFFDDDQIIISDIDK
;
A
#
# COMPACT_ATOMS: atom_id res chain seq x y z
N ALA A 1 -22.84 -1.45 -3.80
CA ALA A 1 -21.74 -1.34 -4.77
C ALA A 1 -22.33 -0.85 -6.10
N LEU A 2 -21.64 0.06 -6.78
CA LEU A 2 -22.02 0.48 -8.12
C LEU A 2 -21.65 -0.65 -9.08
N ASN A 3 -22.64 -1.21 -9.79
CA ASN A 3 -22.39 -2.18 -10.87
C ASN A 3 -21.89 -1.42 -12.11
N LEU A 4 -20.61 -1.08 -12.11
CA LEU A 4 -19.95 -0.44 -13.24
C LEU A 4 -19.06 -1.46 -13.94
N GLU A 5 -19.18 -1.53 -15.27
CA GLU A 5 -18.18 -2.22 -16.09
C GLU A 5 -16.89 -1.40 -16.07
N PHE A 6 -15.78 -2.06 -15.78
CA PHE A 6 -14.46 -1.43 -15.81
C PHE A 6 -13.47 -2.28 -16.60
N ILE A 7 -12.49 -1.61 -17.17
CA ILE A 7 -11.36 -2.23 -17.85
C ILE A 7 -10.10 -1.90 -17.08
N HIS A 8 -9.35 -2.93 -16.68
CA HIS A 8 -8.03 -2.75 -16.11
C HIS A 8 -7.00 -2.61 -17.23
N GLU A 9 -6.52 -1.40 -17.46
CA GLU A 9 -5.53 -1.11 -18.50
C GLU A 9 -4.16 -0.92 -17.86
N LYS A 10 -3.21 -1.78 -18.23
CA LYS A 10 -1.84 -1.69 -17.77
C LYS A 10 -1.03 -0.81 -18.73
N ILE A 11 -0.79 0.43 -18.35
CA ILE A 11 0.04 1.36 -19.11
C ILE A 11 1.47 1.33 -18.58
N GLU A 12 2.43 1.05 -19.46
CA GLU A 12 3.84 1.00 -19.08
C GLU A 12 4.63 2.18 -19.68
N LEU A 13 5.38 2.85 -18.80
CA LEU A 13 6.40 3.81 -19.24
C LEU A 13 7.61 3.05 -19.81
N ASN A 14 8.30 3.66 -20.78
CA ASN A 14 9.61 3.22 -21.24
C ASN A 14 10.60 3.17 -20.07
N ASN A 15 11.59 2.27 -20.13
CA ASN A 15 12.49 1.99 -19.00
C ASN A 15 13.18 3.25 -18.47
N PHE A 16 13.60 4.15 -19.34
CA PHE A 16 14.19 5.43 -18.96
C PHE A 16 13.21 6.27 -18.13
N TRP A 17 11.97 6.43 -18.59
CA TRP A 17 10.97 7.27 -17.94
C TRP A 17 10.41 6.68 -16.64
N LYS A 18 10.53 5.36 -16.43
CA LYS A 18 10.18 4.72 -15.14
C LYS A 18 11.04 5.21 -13.98
N MET A 19 12.26 5.66 -14.26
CA MET A 19 13.21 6.17 -13.25
C MET A 19 13.01 7.65 -12.93
N ILE A 20 12.43 8.39 -13.86
CA ILE A 20 12.24 9.83 -13.76
C ILE A 20 11.00 10.15 -12.90
N PRO A 21 11.06 11.14 -12.00
CA PRO A 21 9.89 11.61 -11.28
C PRO A 21 8.79 12.13 -12.22
N PRO A 22 7.49 11.93 -11.91
CA PRO A 22 6.39 12.42 -12.75
C PRO A 22 6.47 13.90 -13.11
N LYS A 23 6.97 14.73 -12.17
CA LYS A 23 7.15 16.17 -12.37
C LYS A 23 8.11 16.52 -13.52
N LEU A 24 9.10 15.66 -13.80
CA LEU A 24 10.13 15.85 -14.82
C LEU A 24 9.86 15.00 -16.07
N THR A 25 8.85 14.14 -16.05
CA THR A 25 8.50 13.29 -17.19
C THR A 25 7.58 14.05 -18.15
N PRO A 26 7.93 14.17 -19.44
CA PRO A 26 7.08 14.83 -20.41
C PRO A 26 5.79 14.04 -20.62
N VAL A 27 4.68 14.77 -20.80
CA VAL A 27 3.37 14.19 -21.07
C VAL A 27 3.17 14.07 -22.58
N LYS A 28 3.83 13.07 -23.17
CA LYS A 28 3.89 12.78 -24.61
C LYS A 28 3.84 11.28 -24.88
N ASP A 29 3.40 10.89 -26.07
CA ASP A 29 3.19 9.51 -26.49
C ASP A 29 4.47 8.66 -26.40
N PHE A 30 5.62 9.20 -26.79
CA PHE A 30 6.90 8.49 -26.81
C PHE A 30 7.38 8.02 -25.41
N VAL A 31 6.73 8.50 -24.36
CA VAL A 31 7.04 8.11 -22.99
C VAL A 31 6.52 6.70 -22.67
N PHE A 32 5.51 6.24 -23.40
CA PHE A 32 4.83 4.98 -23.19
C PHE A 32 5.35 3.87 -24.10
N LYS A 33 5.30 2.62 -23.61
CA LYS A 33 5.61 1.44 -24.42
C LYS A 33 4.47 1.05 -25.35
N ASN A 34 3.24 1.27 -24.88
CA ASN A 34 2.02 0.87 -25.57
C ASN A 34 1.28 2.09 -26.07
N ASP A 35 0.59 1.96 -27.19
CA ASP A 35 -0.33 3.01 -27.65
C ASP A 35 -1.53 3.11 -26.71
N ILE A 36 -1.81 4.35 -26.27
CA ILE A 36 -2.95 4.67 -25.42
C ILE A 36 -4.00 5.34 -26.32
N SER A 37 -4.67 4.53 -27.13
CA SER A 37 -5.68 5.00 -28.10
C SER A 37 -7.12 4.82 -27.62
N LYS A 38 -7.36 3.94 -26.63
CA LYS A 38 -8.70 3.68 -26.13
C LYS A 38 -9.32 4.90 -25.46
N LYS A 39 -10.58 5.13 -25.74
CA LYS A 39 -11.37 6.22 -25.19
C LYS A 39 -12.18 5.69 -23.98
N PHE A 40 -12.10 6.43 -22.90
CA PHE A 40 -12.81 6.14 -21.65
C PHE A 40 -13.67 7.35 -21.25
N ASN A 41 -14.71 7.14 -20.49
CA ASN A 41 -15.49 8.23 -19.89
C ASN A 41 -14.89 8.64 -18.53
N VAL A 42 -14.37 7.68 -17.77
CA VAL A 42 -13.74 7.89 -16.48
C VAL A 42 -12.42 7.12 -16.45
N VAL A 43 -11.38 7.77 -15.98
CA VAL A 43 -10.06 7.17 -15.73
C VAL A 43 -9.76 7.29 -14.25
N ILE A 44 -9.60 6.16 -13.58
CA ILE A 44 -9.14 6.10 -12.20
C ILE A 44 -7.70 5.61 -12.20
N SER A 45 -6.81 6.38 -11.61
CA SER A 45 -5.39 6.08 -11.56
C SER A 45 -4.88 6.09 -10.11
N CYS A 46 -3.92 5.24 -9.78
CA CYS A 46 -3.36 5.14 -8.43
C CYS A 46 -1.84 5.02 -8.49
N GLY A 47 -1.18 5.77 -7.61
CA GLY A 47 0.26 5.70 -7.40
C GLY A 47 1.10 6.43 -8.46
N ARG A 48 2.39 6.59 -8.14
CA ARG A 48 3.34 7.43 -8.86
C ARG A 48 3.44 7.15 -10.37
N LYS A 49 3.41 5.88 -10.76
CA LYS A 49 3.63 5.49 -12.17
C LYS A 49 2.44 5.79 -13.07
N SER A 50 1.24 5.93 -12.51
CA SER A 50 0.02 6.22 -13.26
C SER A 50 -0.27 7.72 -13.43
N VAL A 51 0.49 8.60 -12.78
CA VAL A 51 0.32 10.06 -12.86
C VAL A 51 0.44 10.56 -14.30
N VAL A 52 1.57 10.26 -14.96
CA VAL A 52 1.82 10.74 -16.32
C VAL A 52 0.83 10.17 -17.34
N PRO A 53 0.51 8.86 -17.34
CA PRO A 53 -0.55 8.30 -18.17
C PRO A 53 -1.91 8.97 -17.98
N SER A 54 -2.33 9.20 -16.75
CA SER A 54 -3.62 9.86 -16.45
C SER A 54 -3.68 11.28 -17.00
N ILE A 55 -2.62 12.07 -16.81
CA ILE A 55 -2.53 13.42 -17.35
C ILE A 55 -2.50 13.39 -18.90
N PHE A 56 -1.81 12.43 -19.49
CA PHE A 56 -1.77 12.26 -20.94
C PHE A 56 -3.16 12.00 -21.51
N LEU A 57 -3.91 11.06 -20.94
CA LEU A 57 -5.27 10.78 -21.35
C LEU A 57 -6.18 12.00 -21.22
N LYS A 58 -6.08 12.74 -20.11
CA LYS A 58 -6.84 13.99 -19.94
C LYS A 58 -6.51 15.03 -20.99
N LYS A 59 -5.24 15.21 -21.34
CA LYS A 59 -4.84 16.12 -22.42
C LYS A 59 -5.31 15.67 -23.80
N LYS A 60 -5.25 14.36 -24.08
CA LYS A 60 -5.64 13.78 -25.36
C LYS A 60 -7.15 13.88 -25.61
N PHE A 61 -7.97 13.66 -24.60
CA PHE A 61 -9.42 13.58 -24.73
C PHE A 61 -10.19 14.77 -24.13
N GLY A 62 -9.51 15.65 -23.42
CA GLY A 62 -10.08 16.89 -22.87
C GLY A 62 -11.21 16.67 -21.89
N SER A 63 -12.28 17.46 -22.02
CA SER A 63 -13.49 17.39 -21.19
C SER A 63 -14.33 16.12 -21.40
N LYS A 64 -14.02 15.32 -22.40
CA LYS A 64 -14.73 14.07 -22.69
C LYS A 64 -14.43 12.95 -21.69
N ILE A 65 -13.40 13.11 -20.87
CA ILE A 65 -13.07 12.19 -19.81
C ILE A 65 -12.98 12.90 -18.47
N MET A 66 -13.40 12.20 -17.42
CA MET A 66 -13.13 12.54 -16.03
C MET A 66 -11.90 11.75 -15.57
N ASN A 67 -10.85 12.43 -15.07
CA ASN A 67 -9.70 11.74 -14.50
C ASN A 67 -9.63 11.93 -12.97
N ILE A 68 -9.57 10.82 -12.27
CA ILE A 68 -9.50 10.73 -10.82
C ILE A 68 -8.16 10.08 -10.47
N HIS A 69 -7.39 10.74 -9.61
CA HIS A 69 -6.14 10.17 -9.12
C HIS A 69 -6.27 9.83 -7.62
N ILE A 70 -5.81 8.64 -7.25
CA ILE A 70 -5.78 8.18 -5.87
C ILE A 70 -4.35 8.32 -5.34
N GLN A 71 -4.17 8.92 -4.18
CA GLN A 71 -2.95 9.37 -3.51
C GLN A 71 -2.46 10.74 -4.01
N ASP A 72 -1.49 11.31 -3.28
CA ASP A 72 -0.85 12.57 -3.70
C ASP A 72 -0.01 12.35 -4.98
N PRO A 73 -0.35 12.99 -6.09
CA PRO A 73 0.34 12.80 -7.37
C PRO A 73 1.74 13.43 -7.42
N LYS A 74 2.09 14.29 -6.45
CA LYS A 74 3.34 15.07 -6.39
C LYS A 74 3.58 15.94 -7.63
N VAL A 75 2.50 16.35 -8.29
CA VAL A 75 2.44 17.30 -9.41
C VAL A 75 1.25 18.24 -9.20
N SER A 76 1.08 19.25 -10.08
CA SER A 76 -0.05 20.16 -9.97
C SER A 76 -1.39 19.42 -9.98
N LEU A 77 -2.26 19.71 -8.99
CA LEU A 77 -3.58 19.11 -8.83
C LEU A 77 -4.54 19.50 -9.97
N ASN A 78 -4.29 20.63 -10.64
CA ASN A 78 -5.07 21.08 -11.79
C ASN A 78 -5.00 20.15 -13.01
N ASN A 79 -4.10 19.16 -12.99
CA ASN A 79 -4.05 18.12 -14.02
C ASN A 79 -5.16 17.05 -13.86
N PHE A 80 -5.91 17.07 -12.76
CA PHE A 80 -6.92 16.09 -12.45
C PHE A 80 -8.27 16.77 -12.17
N ASP A 81 -9.34 16.09 -12.52
CA ASP A 81 -10.67 16.55 -12.11
C ASP A 81 -10.88 16.33 -10.60
N TYR A 82 -10.40 15.18 -10.09
CA TYR A 82 -10.39 14.89 -8.65
C TYR A 82 -9.10 14.17 -8.24
N VAL A 83 -8.65 14.48 -7.02
CA VAL A 83 -7.58 13.74 -6.34
C VAL A 83 -8.15 13.23 -5.02
N VAL A 84 -8.07 11.93 -4.79
CA VAL A 84 -8.50 11.30 -3.54
C VAL A 84 -7.26 10.97 -2.71
N ALA A 85 -7.12 11.60 -1.56
CA ALA A 85 -5.97 11.41 -0.68
C ALA A 85 -6.39 11.24 0.78
N PRO A 86 -5.66 10.44 1.57
CA PRO A 86 -5.89 10.36 3.00
C PRO A 86 -5.68 11.71 3.70
N GLU A 87 -6.47 11.99 4.73
CA GLU A 87 -6.35 13.22 5.52
C GLU A 87 -4.94 13.46 6.07
N HIS A 88 -4.25 12.37 6.46
CA HIS A 88 -2.89 12.45 7.02
C HIS A 88 -1.81 12.83 6.00
N ASP A 89 -2.09 12.80 4.70
CA ASP A 89 -1.16 13.28 3.66
C ASP A 89 -1.11 14.82 3.61
N GLY A 90 -2.05 15.52 4.27
CA GLY A 90 -2.09 16.97 4.35
C GLY A 90 -2.32 17.66 3.01
N LEU A 91 -2.83 16.95 1.99
CA LEU A 91 -3.07 17.52 0.67
C LEU A 91 -4.31 18.42 0.69
N GLU A 92 -4.17 19.65 0.17
CA GLU A 92 -5.23 20.63 0.10
C GLU A 92 -5.47 21.07 -1.35
N GLY A 93 -6.75 21.24 -1.72
CA GLY A 93 -7.15 21.71 -3.04
C GLY A 93 -8.67 21.65 -3.23
N ILE A 94 -9.21 22.47 -4.11
CA ILE A 94 -10.65 22.53 -4.40
C ILE A 94 -11.19 21.22 -5.00
N ASN A 95 -10.31 20.45 -5.64
CA ASN A 95 -10.58 19.16 -6.27
C ASN A 95 -10.03 17.98 -5.46
N VAL A 96 -9.64 18.19 -4.19
CA VAL A 96 -9.17 17.13 -3.30
C VAL A 96 -10.33 16.58 -2.47
N LEU A 97 -10.54 15.28 -2.58
CA LEU A 97 -11.46 14.52 -1.75
C LEU A 97 -10.65 13.77 -0.68
N LYS A 98 -10.89 14.11 0.58
CA LYS A 98 -10.15 13.51 1.70
C LYS A 98 -10.82 12.21 2.15
N SER A 99 -10.03 11.15 2.32
CA SER A 99 -10.45 9.90 2.95
C SER A 99 -9.85 9.79 4.36
N LYS A 100 -10.59 9.17 5.31
CA LYS A 100 -10.08 8.96 6.69
C LYS A 100 -8.82 8.09 6.74
N GLY A 101 -8.68 7.17 5.80
CA GLY A 101 -7.52 6.28 5.68
C GLY A 101 -7.22 5.97 4.22
N ALA A 102 -6.24 5.09 4.00
CA ALA A 102 -5.95 4.61 2.66
C ALA A 102 -7.16 3.86 2.07
N ILE A 103 -7.44 4.09 0.79
CA ILE A 103 -8.49 3.35 0.07
C ILE A 103 -8.03 1.92 -0.10
N HIS A 104 -8.85 0.97 0.29
CA HIS A 104 -8.63 -0.47 0.13
C HIS A 104 -9.92 -1.16 -0.32
N TYR A 105 -9.77 -2.37 -0.82
CA TYR A 105 -10.90 -3.19 -1.31
C TYR A 105 -11.41 -4.22 -0.29
N LEU A 106 -10.77 -4.32 0.88
CA LEU A 106 -11.16 -5.30 1.90
C LEU A 106 -12.56 -5.01 2.41
N THR A 107 -13.41 -6.01 2.35
CA THR A 107 -14.76 -5.99 2.89
C THR A 107 -14.83 -6.73 4.23
N GLU A 108 -15.86 -6.43 5.03
CA GLU A 108 -16.09 -7.14 6.29
C GLU A 108 -16.30 -8.65 6.06
N ALA A 109 -16.96 -9.04 4.98
CA ALA A 109 -17.17 -10.44 4.62
C ALA A 109 -15.84 -11.16 4.35
N GLU A 110 -14.93 -10.55 3.59
CA GLU A 110 -13.59 -11.11 3.35
C GLU A 110 -12.77 -11.21 4.64
N LEU A 111 -12.89 -10.23 5.55
CA LEU A 111 -12.22 -10.29 6.84
C LEU A 111 -12.74 -11.46 7.68
N LEU A 112 -14.05 -11.66 7.73
CA LEU A 112 -14.67 -12.76 8.46
C LEU A 112 -14.28 -14.13 7.89
N GLU A 113 -14.28 -14.29 6.57
CA GLU A 113 -13.88 -15.51 5.89
C GLU A 113 -12.42 -15.86 6.20
N ASN A 114 -11.52 -14.88 6.14
CA ASN A 114 -10.10 -15.08 6.41
C ASN A 114 -9.75 -15.24 7.90
N THR A 115 -10.68 -14.95 8.81
CA THR A 115 -10.47 -15.17 10.26
C THR A 115 -10.17 -16.64 10.58
N ASN A 116 -10.67 -17.56 9.79
CA ASN A 116 -10.48 -18.99 9.99
C ASN A 116 -9.02 -19.47 9.86
N TYR A 117 -8.16 -18.70 9.18
CA TYR A 117 -6.74 -19.03 9.03
C TYR A 117 -5.97 -18.99 10.36
N LEU A 118 -6.19 -17.96 11.17
CA LEU A 118 -5.48 -17.78 12.45
C LEU A 118 -6.23 -18.39 13.62
N LYS A 119 -7.56 -18.44 13.59
CA LYS A 119 -8.39 -18.88 14.70
C LYS A 119 -8.01 -20.23 15.30
N PRO A 120 -7.71 -21.30 14.51
CA PRO A 120 -7.29 -22.59 15.06
C PRO A 120 -5.92 -22.55 15.78
N ARG A 121 -5.08 -21.56 15.45
CA ARG A 121 -3.73 -21.39 16.02
C ARG A 121 -3.74 -20.56 17.32
N ILE A 122 -4.83 -19.84 17.58
CA ILE A 122 -4.97 -19.02 18.78
C ILE A 122 -5.38 -19.93 19.95
N LYS A 123 -4.45 -20.10 20.90
CA LYS A 123 -4.62 -20.97 22.08
C LYS A 123 -4.91 -20.19 23.36
N LYS A 124 -4.58 -18.90 23.42
CA LYS A 124 -4.73 -18.05 24.61
C LYS A 124 -5.87 -17.06 24.43
N LYS A 125 -6.54 -16.69 25.51
CA LYS A 125 -7.62 -15.68 25.50
C LYS A 125 -7.12 -14.27 25.18
N LYS A 126 -5.85 -13.97 25.53
CA LYS A 126 -5.23 -12.66 25.28
C LYS A 126 -4.24 -12.79 24.14
N VAL A 127 -4.37 -11.94 23.14
CA VAL A 127 -3.51 -11.91 21.96
C VAL A 127 -2.87 -10.53 21.83
N ILE A 128 -1.60 -10.50 21.50
CA ILE A 128 -0.87 -9.30 21.06
C ILE A 128 -0.42 -9.50 19.64
N VAL A 129 -0.65 -8.50 18.78
CA VAL A 129 -0.18 -8.53 17.39
C VAL A 129 0.98 -7.56 17.26
N PHE A 130 2.11 -8.06 16.75
CA PHE A 130 3.25 -7.24 16.39
C PHE A 130 3.40 -7.22 14.87
N ILE A 131 3.08 -6.08 14.26
CA ILE A 131 3.25 -5.86 12.83
C ILE A 131 4.63 -5.24 12.61
N ALA A 132 5.54 -6.02 12.01
CA ALA A 132 6.89 -5.57 11.74
C ALA A 132 6.95 -4.79 10.42
N GLY A 133 7.48 -3.56 10.48
CA GLY A 133 7.84 -2.78 9.31
C GLY A 133 9.18 -3.21 8.73
N GLY A 134 9.88 -2.28 8.10
CA GLY A 134 11.23 -2.46 7.60
C GLY A 134 11.97 -1.13 7.51
N PRO A 135 13.25 -1.16 7.12
CA PRO A 135 14.07 0.04 7.01
C PRO A 135 13.49 1.03 6.01
N ASN A 136 13.67 2.31 6.29
CA ASN A 136 13.38 3.38 5.37
C ASN A 136 14.38 4.54 5.57
N LYS A 137 14.27 5.59 4.74
CA LYS A 137 15.21 6.72 4.78
C LYS A 137 15.17 7.56 6.07
N TYR A 138 14.21 7.34 6.95
CA TYR A 138 14.02 8.13 8.18
C TYR A 138 14.25 7.31 9.45
N TYR A 139 14.17 5.98 9.37
CA TYR A 139 14.26 5.09 10.53
C TYR A 139 15.21 3.94 10.25
N ASP A 140 16.13 3.77 11.18
CA ASP A 140 16.96 2.58 11.23
C ASP A 140 16.13 1.38 11.69
N PHE A 141 16.40 0.25 11.05
CA PHE A 141 15.76 -1.02 11.36
C PHE A 141 16.88 -2.03 11.63
N ASN A 142 17.64 -1.78 12.71
CA ASN A 142 18.81 -2.57 13.07
C ASN A 142 18.48 -3.66 14.09
N ASP A 143 19.38 -4.62 14.18
CA ASP A 143 19.25 -5.79 15.03
C ASP A 143 19.11 -5.47 16.51
N GLU A 144 19.82 -4.47 17.00
CA GLU A 144 19.78 -4.07 18.41
C GLU A 144 18.40 -3.53 18.81
N ILE A 145 17.78 -2.73 17.94
CA ILE A 145 16.42 -2.21 18.15
C ILE A 145 15.42 -3.36 18.16
N ILE A 146 15.52 -4.27 17.19
CA ILE A 146 14.60 -5.42 17.07
C ILE A 146 14.72 -6.32 18.29
N GLU A 147 15.93 -6.62 18.74
CA GLU A 147 16.15 -7.46 19.92
C GLU A 147 15.57 -6.83 21.19
N LYS A 148 15.78 -5.52 21.39
CA LYS A 148 15.17 -4.78 22.50
C LYS A 148 13.64 -4.87 22.45
N ILE A 149 13.03 -4.71 21.27
CA ILE A 149 11.57 -4.83 21.11
C ILE A 149 11.11 -6.26 21.45
N PHE A 150 11.82 -7.29 20.99
CA PHE A 150 11.48 -8.68 21.30
C PHE A 150 11.54 -8.97 22.78
N ILE A 151 12.59 -8.53 23.47
CA ILE A 151 12.75 -8.66 24.93
C ILE A 151 11.60 -7.95 25.65
N GLN A 152 11.24 -6.74 25.27
CA GLN A 152 10.14 -5.99 25.87
C GLN A 152 8.80 -6.65 25.57
N THR A 153 8.59 -7.18 24.38
CA THR A 153 7.37 -7.91 24.01
C THR A 153 7.22 -9.18 24.87
N LYS A 154 8.30 -9.95 25.04
CA LYS A 154 8.31 -11.14 25.89
C LYS A 154 7.99 -10.78 27.34
N LYS A 155 8.69 -9.77 27.89
CA LYS A 155 8.53 -9.33 29.27
C LYS A 155 7.12 -8.78 29.57
N ASN A 156 6.63 -7.89 28.73
CA ASN A 156 5.42 -7.11 29.03
C ASN A 156 4.12 -7.80 28.59
N PHE A 157 4.19 -8.75 27.68
CA PHE A 157 3.00 -9.42 27.15
C PHE A 157 3.05 -10.94 27.28
N ILE A 158 4.06 -11.61 26.73
CA ILE A 158 4.07 -13.09 26.71
C ILE A 158 4.13 -13.64 28.12
N ASN A 159 4.99 -13.08 28.97
CA ASN A 159 5.09 -13.47 30.40
C ASN A 159 3.84 -13.10 31.21
N GLN A 160 2.95 -12.26 30.67
CA GLN A 160 1.65 -11.89 31.24
C GLN A 160 0.49 -12.73 30.65
N GLY A 161 0.80 -13.80 29.94
CA GLY A 161 -0.17 -14.74 29.41
C GLY A 161 -0.77 -14.39 28.06
N TYR A 162 -0.19 -13.43 27.33
CA TYR A 162 -0.59 -13.15 25.96
C TYR A 162 0.05 -14.16 25.00
N GLN A 163 -0.66 -14.45 23.91
CA GLN A 163 -0.09 -15.11 22.74
C GLN A 163 0.33 -14.06 21.72
N LEU A 164 1.55 -14.15 21.22
CA LEU A 164 2.05 -13.26 20.17
C LEU A 164 1.63 -13.77 18.80
N ILE A 165 1.18 -12.85 17.95
CA ILE A 165 1.12 -13.02 16.50
C ILE A 165 2.09 -12.01 15.88
N PHE A 166 3.18 -12.49 15.31
CA PHE A 166 4.16 -11.68 14.61
C PHE A 166 3.83 -11.70 13.10
N ILE A 167 3.62 -10.52 12.53
CA ILE A 167 3.27 -10.35 11.11
C ILE A 167 4.35 -9.47 10.45
N PRO A 168 5.18 -10.00 9.56
CA PRO A 168 6.12 -9.21 8.80
C PRO A 168 5.41 -8.41 7.71
N SER A 169 6.04 -7.36 7.21
CA SER A 169 5.66 -6.67 5.98
C SER A 169 6.61 -7.06 4.85
N MET A 170 6.27 -6.72 3.60
CA MET A 170 7.16 -6.93 2.44
C MET A 170 8.52 -6.22 2.57
N ARG A 171 8.66 -5.27 3.50
CA ARG A 171 9.92 -4.55 3.77
C ARG A 171 10.68 -5.12 4.95
N THR A 172 10.11 -6.05 5.70
CA THR A 172 10.76 -6.67 6.85
C THR A 172 11.92 -7.55 6.36
N PRO A 173 13.15 -7.31 6.81
CA PRO A 173 14.28 -8.17 6.45
C PRO A 173 14.04 -9.61 6.85
N ARG A 174 14.47 -10.55 6.03
CA ARG A 174 14.30 -11.99 6.31
C ARG A 174 14.94 -12.39 7.63
N GLU A 175 16.13 -11.84 7.91
CA GLU A 175 16.85 -12.09 9.16
C GLU A 175 16.03 -11.72 10.40
N THR A 176 15.16 -10.68 10.31
CA THR A 176 14.26 -10.29 11.41
C THR A 176 13.19 -11.36 11.66
N VAL A 177 12.66 -11.96 10.59
CA VAL A 177 11.67 -13.04 10.70
C VAL A 177 12.31 -14.28 11.32
N ASP A 178 13.50 -14.66 10.83
CA ASP A 178 14.27 -15.81 11.33
C ASP A 178 14.66 -15.61 12.81
N LYS A 179 15.05 -14.39 13.20
CA LYS A 179 15.26 -14.02 14.62
C LYS A 179 13.99 -14.16 15.45
N ALA A 180 12.83 -13.73 14.94
CA ALA A 180 11.58 -13.88 15.66
C ALA A 180 11.24 -15.37 15.90
N GLN A 181 11.44 -16.23 14.89
CA GLN A 181 11.23 -17.67 14.98
C GLN A 181 12.13 -18.33 16.04
N ASN A 182 13.39 -17.87 16.14
CA ASN A 182 14.36 -18.41 17.11
C ASN A 182 14.19 -17.85 18.53
N PHE A 183 13.66 -16.62 18.65
CA PHE A 183 13.55 -15.93 19.94
C PHE A 183 12.27 -16.28 20.69
N PHE A 184 11.16 -16.45 19.98
CA PHE A 184 9.86 -16.73 20.58
C PHE A 184 9.57 -18.23 20.60
N ASP A 185 8.89 -18.67 21.64
CA ASP A 185 8.55 -20.07 21.86
C ASP A 185 7.50 -20.56 20.83
N ASP A 186 7.42 -21.87 20.58
CA ASP A 186 6.57 -22.50 19.56
C ASP A 186 5.05 -22.29 19.75
N ASP A 187 4.61 -21.85 20.92
CA ASP A 187 3.22 -21.48 21.17
C ASP A 187 2.84 -20.09 20.62
N GLN A 188 3.82 -19.32 20.14
CA GLN A 188 3.60 -18.07 19.44
C GLN A 188 3.36 -18.30 17.95
N ILE A 189 2.70 -17.36 17.31
CA ILE A 189 2.39 -17.44 15.87
C ILE A 189 3.32 -16.50 15.13
N ILE A 190 4.30 -17.05 14.43
CA ILE A 190 5.17 -16.26 13.55
C ILE A 190 4.74 -16.51 12.10
N ILE A 191 4.30 -15.46 11.43
CA ILE A 191 4.02 -15.51 9.99
C ILE A 191 5.36 -15.34 9.26
N SER A 192 5.77 -16.34 8.52
CA SER A 192 7.07 -16.36 7.81
C SER A 192 6.98 -15.89 6.38
N ASP A 193 5.77 -15.92 5.79
CA ASP A 193 5.50 -15.60 4.40
C ASP A 193 4.20 -14.83 4.30
N ILE A 194 4.23 -13.67 3.63
CA ILE A 194 3.07 -12.79 3.45
C ILE A 194 2.30 -13.14 2.17
N ASP A 195 2.91 -13.90 1.27
CA ASP A 195 2.33 -14.26 -0.03
C ASP A 195 1.46 -15.53 0.02
N LYS A 196 1.17 -16.04 1.23
CA LYS A 196 0.35 -17.24 1.45
C LYS A 196 -0.87 -16.93 2.28
#